data_465c007a6088635666c91b2fc62ecaee
#
_entry.id   465c007a6088635666c91b2fc62ecaee
#
_cell.length_a   1.000
_cell.length_b   1.000
_cell.length_c   1.000
_cell.angle_alpha   90.00
_cell.angle_beta   90.00
_cell.angle_gamma   90.00
#
_symmetry.space_group_name_H-M   'P 1'
#
loop_
_entity.id
_entity.type
_entity.pdbx_description
1 polymer ?
#
loop_
_entity_poly.entity_id
_entity_poly.type
_entity_poly.pdbx_seq_one_letter_code
_entity_poly.pdbx_strand_id
1 'polypeptide(L)'
;GAIAVIYAFFVEFFILKTLTLKRIIEIFKSAAVTNAAIFIVVATATAFGQLLMIYSVPDLLVDTLSGLVSNKYLLLFVVLIFLIIMGTFMDALANILILTPLLQPLLMSAGIDMTHFGIIMIVACAMGFLTPPVGVNLFVGCGISGMSIERLSYAVLPFLGAMIVALLLLTYIPAISLMLL
;
A
#
# COMPACT_ATOMS: atom_id res chain seq x y z
N GLY A 1 16.43 6.43 0.45
CA GLY A 1 16.54 6.60 -1.01
C GLY A 1 17.90 7.15 -1.45
N ALA A 2 18.32 8.36 -1.01
CA ALA A 2 19.55 9.01 -1.49
C ALA A 2 20.82 8.16 -1.29
N ILE A 3 20.99 7.55 -0.11
CA ILE A 3 22.15 6.67 0.17
C ILE A 3 22.21 5.47 -0.78
N ALA A 4 21.05 4.87 -1.08
CA ALA A 4 20.99 3.74 -2.00
C ALA A 4 21.38 4.14 -3.43
N VAL A 5 20.99 5.33 -3.87
CA VAL A 5 21.37 5.88 -5.18
C VAL A 5 22.88 6.14 -5.24
N ILE A 6 23.45 6.77 -4.21
CA ILE A 6 24.91 7.02 -4.13
C ILE A 6 25.66 5.70 -4.15
N TYR A 7 25.22 4.70 -3.37
CA TYR A 7 25.83 3.38 -3.34
C TYR A 7 25.77 2.69 -4.71
N ALA A 8 24.62 2.71 -5.38
CA ALA A 8 24.46 2.13 -6.71
C ALA A 8 25.41 2.80 -7.73
N PHE A 9 25.49 4.13 -7.73
CA PHE A 9 26.43 4.87 -8.57
C PHE A 9 27.89 4.50 -8.29
N PHE A 10 28.25 4.38 -7.00
CA PHE A 10 29.60 3.99 -6.59
C PHE A 10 29.97 2.61 -7.10
N VAL A 11 29.09 1.62 -6.90
CA VAL A 11 29.32 0.25 -7.36
C VAL A 11 29.42 0.17 -8.88
N GLU A 12 28.50 0.81 -9.60
CA GLU A 12 28.51 0.78 -11.07
C GLU A 12 29.69 1.52 -11.68
N PHE A 13 30.12 2.63 -11.06
CA PHE A 13 31.25 3.43 -11.57
C PHE A 13 32.61 2.81 -11.25
N PHE A 14 32.84 2.37 -9.99
CA PHE A 14 34.15 1.92 -9.54
C PHE A 14 34.34 0.40 -9.67
N ILE A 15 33.32 -0.42 -9.41
CA ILE A 15 33.42 -1.87 -9.37
C ILE A 15 33.08 -2.47 -10.73
N LEU A 16 31.88 -2.19 -11.25
CA LEU A 16 31.40 -2.80 -12.49
C LEU A 16 31.90 -2.08 -13.74
N LYS A 17 32.26 -0.78 -13.64
CA LYS A 17 32.72 0.07 -14.74
C LYS A 17 31.81 0.06 -15.97
N THR A 18 30.52 -0.14 -15.75
CA THR A 18 29.47 -0.24 -16.79
C THR A 18 28.79 1.09 -17.06
N LEU A 19 29.03 2.10 -16.21
CA LEU A 19 28.34 3.39 -16.25
C LEU A 19 29.00 4.28 -17.30
N THR A 20 28.27 4.55 -18.39
CA THR A 20 28.65 5.54 -19.40
C THR A 20 27.75 6.78 -19.26
N LEU A 21 28.25 7.96 -19.69
CA LEU A 21 27.46 9.19 -19.60
C LEU A 21 26.13 9.09 -20.37
N LYS A 22 26.10 8.38 -21.48
CA LYS A 22 24.90 8.12 -22.24
C LYS A 22 23.88 7.31 -21.44
N ARG A 23 24.34 6.27 -20.75
CA ARG A 23 23.51 5.40 -19.92
C ARG A 23 22.95 6.15 -18.69
N ILE A 24 23.74 7.03 -18.08
CA ILE A 24 23.29 7.93 -17.01
C ILE A 24 22.11 8.79 -17.49
N ILE A 25 22.24 9.43 -18.65
CA ILE A 25 21.17 10.27 -19.22
C ILE A 25 19.91 9.44 -19.51
N GLU A 26 20.06 8.23 -20.03
CA GLU A 26 18.92 7.32 -20.29
C GLU A 26 18.22 6.91 -18.98
N ILE A 27 18.97 6.58 -17.91
CA ILE A 27 18.43 6.27 -16.61
C ILE A 27 17.66 7.47 -16.04
N PHE A 28 18.25 8.68 -16.09
CA PHE A 28 17.57 9.87 -15.61
C PHE A 28 16.30 10.20 -16.41
N LYS A 29 16.30 10.03 -17.72
CA LYS A 29 15.10 10.20 -18.56
C LYS A 29 14.00 9.20 -18.16
N SER A 30 14.35 7.93 -18.03
CA SER A 30 13.40 6.89 -17.61
C SER A 30 12.83 7.17 -16.22
N ALA A 31 13.69 7.53 -15.26
CA ALA A 31 13.27 7.91 -13.92
C ALA A 31 12.37 9.14 -13.92
N ALA A 32 12.68 10.16 -14.74
CA ALA A 32 11.86 11.36 -14.84
C ALA A 32 10.46 11.07 -15.38
N VAL A 33 10.33 10.21 -16.40
CA VAL A 33 9.01 9.81 -16.94
C VAL A 33 8.20 9.04 -15.88
N THR A 34 8.82 8.10 -15.18
CA THR A 34 8.16 7.35 -14.12
C THR A 34 7.72 8.27 -12.98
N ASN A 35 8.58 9.18 -12.54
CA ASN A 35 8.24 10.15 -11.48
C ASN A 35 7.13 11.11 -11.92
N ALA A 36 7.13 11.56 -13.18
CA ALA A 36 6.07 12.42 -13.70
C ALA A 36 4.70 11.73 -13.61
N ALA A 37 4.60 10.46 -13.98
CA ALA A 37 3.37 9.69 -13.82
C ALA A 37 2.94 9.59 -12.36
N ILE A 38 3.88 9.33 -11.45
CA ILE A 38 3.59 9.28 -10.00
C ILE A 38 3.09 10.64 -9.50
N PHE A 39 3.71 11.75 -9.90
CA PHE A 39 3.28 13.09 -9.47
C PHE A 39 1.88 13.46 -9.96
N ILE A 40 1.49 13.03 -11.16
CA ILE A 40 0.11 13.22 -11.65
C ILE A 40 -0.89 12.46 -10.75
N VAL A 41 -0.58 11.20 -10.40
CA VAL A 41 -1.41 10.41 -9.50
C VAL A 41 -1.51 11.07 -8.13
N VAL A 42 -0.38 11.52 -7.56
CA VAL A 42 -0.36 12.22 -6.26
C VAL A 42 -1.20 13.50 -6.31
N ALA A 43 -1.05 14.31 -7.34
CA ALA A 43 -1.80 15.57 -7.47
C ALA A 43 -3.32 15.32 -7.57
N THR A 44 -3.73 14.36 -8.40
CA THR A 44 -5.15 14.03 -8.55
C THR A 44 -5.73 13.39 -7.31
N ALA A 45 -5.01 12.48 -6.64
CA ALA A 45 -5.42 11.87 -5.39
C ALA A 45 -5.56 12.90 -4.26
N THR A 46 -4.64 13.86 -4.17
CA THR A 46 -4.70 14.96 -3.20
C THR A 46 -5.91 15.86 -3.45
N ALA A 47 -6.17 16.22 -4.71
CA ALA A 47 -7.35 17.00 -5.07
C ALA A 47 -8.66 16.26 -4.74
N PHE A 48 -8.71 14.96 -5.01
CA PHE A 48 -9.85 14.12 -4.66
C PHE A 48 -10.05 14.03 -3.13
N GLY A 49 -8.96 13.84 -2.38
CA GLY A 49 -8.99 13.83 -0.92
C GLY A 49 -9.54 15.16 -0.35
N GLN A 50 -9.14 16.31 -0.91
CA GLN A 50 -9.68 17.62 -0.53
C GLN A 50 -11.17 17.73 -0.81
N LEU A 51 -11.65 17.23 -1.96
CA LEU A 51 -13.08 17.18 -2.25
C LEU A 51 -13.86 16.37 -1.22
N LEU A 52 -13.35 15.20 -0.83
CA LEU A 52 -13.98 14.38 0.21
C LEU A 52 -14.09 15.12 1.54
N MET A 53 -13.08 15.92 1.90
CA MET A 53 -13.09 16.75 3.12
C MET A 53 -14.12 17.89 3.01
N ILE A 54 -14.19 18.57 1.87
CA ILE A 54 -15.16 19.66 1.64
C ILE A 54 -16.61 19.15 1.76
N TYR A 55 -16.87 17.94 1.26
CA TYR A 55 -18.19 17.30 1.34
C TYR A 55 -18.43 16.58 2.68
N SER A 56 -17.55 16.74 3.66
CA SER A 56 -17.64 16.09 4.99
C SER A 56 -17.87 14.57 4.91
N VAL A 57 -17.33 13.92 3.90
CA VAL A 57 -17.47 12.45 3.73
C VAL A 57 -16.90 11.69 4.94
N PRO A 58 -15.75 12.09 5.54
CA PRO A 58 -15.25 11.46 6.75
C PRO A 58 -16.22 11.54 7.94
N ASP A 59 -16.90 12.68 8.12
CA ASP A 59 -17.86 12.86 9.21
C ASP A 59 -19.10 11.98 8.99
N LEU A 60 -19.58 11.89 7.76
CA LEU A 60 -20.64 10.96 7.35
C LEU A 60 -20.28 9.50 7.65
N LEU A 61 -19.01 9.10 7.45
CA LEU A 61 -18.54 7.76 7.79
C LEU A 61 -18.55 7.53 9.30
N VAL A 62 -18.08 8.50 10.09
CA VAL A 62 -18.12 8.42 11.56
C VAL A 62 -19.54 8.25 12.06
N ASP A 63 -20.47 9.07 11.56
CA ASP A 63 -21.88 9.02 11.95
C ASP A 63 -22.55 7.70 11.56
N THR A 64 -22.34 7.25 10.32
CA THR A 64 -22.93 6.01 9.79
C THR A 64 -22.37 4.78 10.48
N LEU A 65 -21.08 4.79 10.81
CA LEU A 65 -20.36 3.67 11.44
C LEU A 65 -20.22 3.82 12.96
N SER A 66 -20.97 4.75 13.58
CA SER A 66 -20.91 5.02 15.02
C SER A 66 -21.10 3.77 15.88
N GLY A 67 -21.96 2.84 15.45
CA GLY A 67 -22.13 1.54 16.11
C GLY A 67 -20.88 0.65 16.08
N LEU A 68 -20.05 0.77 15.05
CA LEU A 68 -18.78 0.03 14.94
C LEU A 68 -17.65 0.70 15.74
N VAL A 69 -17.68 2.04 15.87
CA VAL A 69 -16.69 2.80 16.65
C VAL A 69 -16.69 2.35 18.11
N SER A 70 -17.84 1.97 18.64
CA SER A 70 -17.99 1.44 20.01
C SER A 70 -17.19 0.15 20.25
N ASN A 71 -16.88 -0.60 19.20
CA ASN A 71 -16.05 -1.81 19.26
C ASN A 71 -14.82 -1.69 18.36
N LYS A 72 -13.72 -1.21 18.93
CA LYS A 72 -12.43 -1.03 18.27
C LYS A 72 -11.97 -2.24 17.43
N TYR A 73 -12.18 -3.45 17.94
CA TYR A 73 -11.73 -4.66 17.26
C TYR A 73 -12.58 -4.98 16.03
N LEU A 74 -13.90 -4.75 16.14
CA LEU A 74 -14.82 -4.93 15.02
C LEU A 74 -14.54 -3.88 13.93
N LEU A 75 -14.31 -2.64 14.33
CA LEU A 75 -13.94 -1.57 13.40
C LEU A 75 -12.66 -1.91 12.63
N LEU A 76 -11.60 -2.34 13.34
CA LEU A 76 -10.35 -2.75 12.71
C LEU A 76 -10.55 -3.91 11.74
N PHE A 77 -11.40 -4.87 12.06
CA PHE A 77 -11.71 -6.00 11.18
C PHE A 77 -12.40 -5.56 9.89
N VAL A 78 -13.40 -4.69 9.99
CA VAL A 78 -14.13 -4.16 8.82
C VAL A 78 -13.19 -3.33 7.95
N VAL A 79 -12.40 -2.45 8.56
CA VAL A 79 -11.41 -1.63 7.84
C VAL A 79 -10.36 -2.52 7.17
N LEU A 80 -9.91 -3.58 7.83
CA LEU A 80 -8.95 -4.53 7.27
C LEU A 80 -9.46 -5.20 6.00
N ILE A 81 -10.69 -5.73 6.05
CA ILE A 81 -11.33 -6.34 4.88
C ILE A 81 -11.45 -5.31 3.76
N PHE A 82 -11.89 -4.11 4.08
CA PHE A 82 -12.01 -3.02 3.12
C PHE A 82 -10.66 -2.69 2.47
N LEU A 83 -9.58 -2.58 3.24
CA LEU A 83 -8.24 -2.31 2.72
C LEU A 83 -7.71 -3.44 1.82
N ILE A 84 -7.95 -4.70 2.16
CA ILE A 84 -7.57 -5.84 1.32
C ILE A 84 -8.30 -5.76 -0.02
N ILE A 85 -9.62 -5.54 0.02
CA ILE A 85 -10.43 -5.41 -1.21
C ILE A 85 -9.92 -4.24 -2.06
N MET A 86 -9.74 -3.06 -1.49
CA MET A 86 -9.21 -1.90 -2.21
C MET A 86 -7.81 -2.17 -2.78
N GLY A 87 -6.95 -2.87 -2.02
CA GLY A 87 -5.63 -3.26 -2.47
C GLY A 87 -5.61 -4.23 -3.66
N THR A 88 -6.71 -4.96 -3.93
CA THR A 88 -6.78 -5.81 -5.14
C THR A 88 -6.97 -5.00 -6.43
N PHE A 89 -7.58 -3.82 -6.34
CA PHE A 89 -7.96 -3.00 -7.49
C PHE A 89 -7.08 -1.76 -7.69
N MET A 90 -6.51 -1.23 -6.62
CA MET A 90 -5.79 0.03 -6.62
C MET A 90 -4.34 -0.15 -6.19
N ASP A 91 -3.46 0.68 -6.75
CA ASP A 91 -2.07 0.77 -6.30
C ASP A 91 -1.96 1.25 -4.84
N ALA A 92 -0.91 0.79 -4.13
CA ALA A 92 -0.70 1.14 -2.72
C ALA A 92 -0.58 2.65 -2.51
N LEU A 93 0.10 3.36 -3.42
CA LEU A 93 0.27 4.81 -3.31
C LEU A 93 -1.09 5.54 -3.37
N ALA A 94 -1.94 5.16 -4.34
CA ALA A 94 -3.28 5.72 -4.47
C ALA A 94 -4.15 5.40 -3.25
N ASN A 95 -4.10 4.16 -2.76
CA ASN A 95 -4.81 3.74 -1.54
C ASN A 95 -4.40 4.60 -0.33
N ILE A 96 -3.10 4.76 -0.09
CA ILE A 96 -2.60 5.55 1.04
C ILE A 96 -3.07 7.00 0.95
N LEU A 97 -2.93 7.62 -0.22
CA LEU A 97 -3.26 9.04 -0.40
C LEU A 97 -4.76 9.34 -0.29
N ILE A 98 -5.62 8.40 -0.71
CA ILE A 98 -7.07 8.60 -0.71
C ILE A 98 -7.68 8.11 0.61
N LEU A 99 -7.33 6.90 1.03
CA LEU A 99 -8.00 6.26 2.17
C LEU A 99 -7.50 6.75 3.52
N THR A 100 -6.23 7.20 3.62
CA THR A 100 -5.71 7.73 4.89
C THR A 100 -6.54 8.92 5.38
N PRO A 101 -6.69 10.03 4.64
CA PRO A 101 -7.48 11.15 5.12
C PRO A 101 -8.95 10.80 5.33
N LEU A 102 -9.49 9.85 4.55
CA LEU A 102 -10.87 9.39 4.66
C LEU A 102 -11.12 8.60 5.96
N LEU A 103 -10.22 7.69 6.32
CA LEU A 103 -10.37 6.79 7.48
C LEU A 103 -9.80 7.38 8.77
N GLN A 104 -8.89 8.35 8.69
CA GLN A 104 -8.22 8.94 9.84
C GLN A 104 -9.18 9.44 10.93
N PRO A 105 -10.22 10.26 10.65
CA PRO A 105 -11.13 10.74 11.67
C PRO A 105 -11.88 9.59 12.36
N LEU A 106 -12.32 8.58 11.59
CA LEU A 106 -13.00 7.39 12.10
C LEU A 106 -12.10 6.59 13.05
N LEU A 107 -10.84 6.38 12.69
CA LEU A 107 -9.89 5.59 13.48
C LEU A 107 -9.44 6.34 14.74
N MET A 108 -9.23 7.65 14.63
CA MET A 108 -8.89 8.49 15.78
C MET A 108 -10.04 8.55 16.79
N SER A 109 -11.29 8.61 16.37
CA SER A 109 -12.46 8.58 17.25
C SER A 109 -12.57 7.25 18.02
N ALA A 110 -12.08 6.15 17.43
CA ALA A 110 -11.99 4.84 18.08
C ALA A 110 -10.71 4.64 18.92
N GLY A 111 -9.85 5.67 19.05
CA GLY A 111 -8.60 5.60 19.82
C GLY A 111 -7.55 4.68 19.20
N ILE A 112 -7.50 4.59 17.87
CA ILE A 112 -6.50 3.80 17.14
C ILE A 112 -5.30 4.72 16.82
N ASP A 113 -4.10 4.23 17.15
CA ASP A 113 -2.86 4.94 16.81
C ASP A 113 -2.63 4.96 15.29
N MET A 114 -2.28 6.12 14.75
CA MET A 114 -2.15 6.30 13.30
C MET A 114 -0.91 5.62 12.72
N THR A 115 0.15 5.44 13.50
CA THR A 115 1.34 4.69 13.06
C THR A 115 1.01 3.20 12.95
N HIS A 116 0.30 2.68 13.95
CA HIS A 116 -0.22 1.31 13.94
C HIS A 116 -1.12 1.08 12.71
N PHE A 117 -2.07 1.99 12.46
CA PHE A 117 -2.92 1.92 11.29
C PHE A 117 -2.14 1.98 9.97
N GLY A 118 -1.14 2.87 9.87
CA GLY A 118 -0.28 2.97 8.68
C GLY A 118 0.42 1.66 8.33
N ILE A 119 0.91 0.94 9.34
CA ILE A 119 1.53 -0.37 9.15
C ILE A 119 0.51 -1.41 8.68
N ILE A 120 -0.68 -1.46 9.31
CA ILE A 120 -1.77 -2.34 8.88
C ILE A 120 -2.14 -2.07 7.42
N MET A 121 -2.28 -0.80 7.06
CA MET A 121 -2.65 -0.38 5.71
C MET A 121 -1.64 -0.83 4.66
N ILE A 122 -0.34 -0.65 4.91
CA ILE A 122 0.72 -1.07 3.98
C ILE A 122 0.69 -2.58 3.78
N VAL A 123 0.58 -3.35 4.87
CA VAL A 123 0.57 -4.82 4.80
C VAL A 123 -0.72 -5.33 4.13
N ALA A 124 -1.87 -4.73 4.43
CA ALA A 124 -3.15 -5.08 3.80
C ALA A 124 -3.14 -4.80 2.29
N CYS A 125 -2.60 -3.65 1.87
CA CYS A 125 -2.43 -3.33 0.44
C CYS A 125 -1.47 -4.30 -0.25
N ALA A 126 -0.35 -4.66 0.39
CA ALA A 126 0.59 -5.64 -0.14
C ALA A 126 -0.06 -7.02 -0.33
N MET A 127 -0.95 -7.43 0.57
CA MET A 127 -1.76 -8.64 0.39
C MET A 127 -2.74 -8.52 -0.77
N GLY A 128 -3.38 -7.36 -0.93
CA GLY A 128 -4.27 -7.10 -2.05
C GLY A 128 -3.61 -7.35 -3.39
N PHE A 129 -2.34 -6.99 -3.57
CA PHE A 129 -1.59 -7.24 -4.80
C PHE A 129 -1.38 -8.71 -5.15
N LEU A 130 -1.50 -9.60 -4.19
CA LEU A 130 -1.40 -11.05 -4.36
C LEU A 130 -2.78 -11.73 -4.38
N THR A 131 -3.85 -10.98 -4.15
CA THR A 131 -5.20 -11.52 -3.99
C THR A 131 -5.98 -11.43 -5.29
N PRO A 132 -6.54 -12.54 -5.83
CA PRO A 132 -7.48 -12.48 -6.95
C PRO A 132 -8.71 -11.60 -6.60
N PRO A 133 -9.39 -10.96 -7.56
CA PRO A 133 -9.36 -11.25 -9.01
C PRO A 133 -8.29 -10.49 -9.81
N VAL A 134 -7.80 -9.34 -9.33
CA VAL A 134 -6.83 -8.56 -10.11
C VAL A 134 -5.39 -8.93 -9.71
N GLY A 135 -4.98 -8.65 -8.49
CA GLY A 135 -3.67 -9.02 -7.96
C GLY A 135 -2.51 -8.67 -8.89
N VAL A 136 -2.09 -7.40 -8.95
CA VAL A 136 -1.10 -6.91 -9.93
C VAL A 136 0.17 -7.76 -9.95
N ASN A 137 0.64 -8.22 -8.79
CA ASN A 137 1.82 -9.07 -8.69
C ASN A 137 1.60 -10.48 -9.27
N LEU A 138 0.35 -10.96 -9.33
CA LEU A 138 0.05 -12.25 -9.98
C LEU A 138 0.28 -12.15 -11.49
N PHE A 139 -0.10 -11.04 -12.14
CA PHE A 139 0.18 -10.84 -13.57
C PHE A 139 1.68 -10.78 -13.86
N VAL A 140 2.45 -10.09 -13.03
CA VAL A 140 3.92 -10.06 -13.16
C VAL A 140 4.50 -11.46 -12.97
N GLY A 141 4.02 -12.20 -11.96
CA GLY A 141 4.41 -13.58 -11.72
C GLY A 141 4.10 -14.52 -12.89
N CYS A 142 2.94 -14.36 -13.52
CA CYS A 142 2.58 -15.09 -14.74
C CYS A 142 3.54 -14.79 -15.90
N GLY A 143 3.90 -13.51 -16.08
CA GLY A 143 4.85 -13.08 -17.12
C GLY A 143 6.24 -13.70 -16.96
N ILE A 144 6.71 -13.87 -15.71
CA ILE A 144 8.02 -14.44 -15.40
C ILE A 144 8.00 -15.97 -15.45
N SER A 145 6.95 -16.60 -14.87
CA SER A 145 6.87 -18.06 -14.72
C SER A 145 6.30 -18.79 -15.94
N GLY A 146 5.62 -18.08 -16.84
CA GLY A 146 4.86 -18.67 -17.94
C GLY A 146 3.60 -19.45 -17.51
N MET A 147 3.22 -19.38 -16.22
CA MET A 147 2.03 -20.05 -15.69
C MET A 147 0.76 -19.25 -15.99
N SER A 148 -0.39 -19.95 -16.08
CA SER A 148 -1.69 -19.28 -16.11
C SER A 148 -2.00 -18.62 -14.76
N ILE A 149 -2.77 -17.53 -14.79
CA ILE A 149 -3.14 -16.78 -13.60
C ILE A 149 -3.88 -17.65 -12.58
N GLU A 150 -4.74 -18.56 -13.05
CA GLU A 150 -5.47 -19.50 -12.20
C GLU A 150 -4.51 -20.40 -11.42
N ARG A 151 -3.55 -21.01 -12.13
CA ARG A 151 -2.59 -21.93 -11.53
C ARG A 151 -1.68 -21.21 -10.53
N LEU A 152 -1.25 -20.00 -10.87
CA LEU A 152 -0.43 -19.18 -9.97
C LEU A 152 -1.24 -18.74 -8.74
N SER A 153 -2.50 -18.35 -8.92
CA SER A 153 -3.39 -17.97 -7.82
C SER A 153 -3.57 -19.11 -6.81
N TYR A 154 -3.79 -20.35 -7.28
CA TYR A 154 -3.85 -21.51 -6.39
C TYR A 154 -2.52 -21.78 -5.66
N ALA A 155 -1.40 -21.60 -6.34
CA ALA A 155 -0.07 -21.79 -5.74
C ALA A 155 0.24 -20.75 -4.63
N VAL A 156 -0.34 -19.56 -4.72
CA VAL A 156 -0.14 -18.47 -3.75
C VAL A 156 -1.07 -18.59 -2.53
N LEU A 157 -2.18 -19.34 -2.60
CA LEU A 157 -3.15 -19.46 -1.50
C LEU A 157 -2.54 -19.81 -0.13
N PRO A 158 -1.61 -20.78 0.02
CA PRO A 158 -1.02 -21.09 1.31
C PRO A 158 -0.20 -19.92 1.87
N PHE A 159 0.46 -19.15 1.00
CA PHE A 159 1.19 -17.94 1.40
C PHE A 159 0.23 -16.82 1.82
N LEU A 160 -0.87 -16.64 1.09
CA LEU A 160 -1.94 -15.71 1.48
C LEU A 160 -2.53 -16.09 2.85
N GLY A 161 -2.73 -17.37 3.11
CA GLY A 161 -3.17 -17.85 4.42
C GLY A 161 -2.21 -17.45 5.54
N ALA A 162 -0.91 -17.64 5.34
CA ALA A 162 0.10 -17.23 6.30
C ALA A 162 0.13 -15.69 6.49
N MET A 163 -0.01 -14.94 5.41
CA MET A 163 -0.06 -13.47 5.44
C MET A 163 -1.32 -12.97 6.18
N ILE A 164 -2.48 -13.61 5.99
CA ILE A 164 -3.71 -13.28 6.73
C ILE A 164 -3.48 -13.46 8.24
N VAL A 165 -2.89 -14.56 8.65
CA VAL A 165 -2.58 -14.81 10.07
C VAL A 165 -1.62 -13.74 10.60
N ALA A 166 -0.55 -13.44 9.89
CA ALA A 166 0.41 -12.41 10.27
C ALA A 166 -0.26 -11.02 10.36
N LEU A 167 -1.12 -10.67 9.40
CA LEU A 167 -1.84 -9.40 9.38
C LEU A 167 -2.85 -9.30 10.53
N LEU A 168 -3.55 -10.38 10.87
CA LEU A 168 -4.44 -10.41 12.04
C LEU A 168 -3.65 -10.23 13.33
N LEU A 169 -2.53 -10.93 13.51
CA LEU A 169 -1.67 -10.75 14.69
C LEU A 169 -1.17 -9.30 14.79
N LEU A 170 -0.72 -8.73 13.68
CA LEU A 170 -0.28 -7.34 13.63
C LEU A 170 -1.41 -6.37 13.96
N THR A 171 -2.62 -6.62 13.47
CA THR A 171 -3.79 -5.74 13.68
C THR A 171 -4.27 -5.77 15.13
N TYR A 172 -4.28 -6.95 15.77
CA TYR A 172 -4.83 -7.09 17.12
C TYR A 172 -3.79 -6.98 18.24
N ILE A 173 -2.49 -6.98 17.91
CA ILE A 173 -1.39 -6.82 18.87
C ILE A 173 -0.60 -5.56 18.50
N PRO A 174 -1.03 -4.35 18.95
CA PRO A 174 -0.35 -3.09 18.62
C PRO A 174 1.12 -3.06 19.03
N ALA A 175 1.50 -3.83 20.05
CA ALA A 175 2.88 -3.95 20.49
C ALA A 175 3.83 -4.41 19.38
N ILE A 176 3.37 -5.22 18.42
CA ILE A 176 4.20 -5.69 17.31
C ILE A 176 4.59 -4.54 16.38
N SER A 177 3.63 -3.65 16.10
CA SER A 177 3.84 -2.50 15.19
C SER A 177 4.51 -1.30 15.87
N LEU A 178 4.31 -1.14 17.18
CA LEU A 178 4.83 0.01 17.94
C LEU A 178 6.10 -0.30 18.72
N MET A 179 6.61 -1.55 18.66
CA MET A 179 7.77 -2.00 19.44
C MET A 179 9.07 -1.23 19.12
N LEU A 180 9.17 -0.64 17.93
CA LEU A 180 10.37 0.06 17.47
C LEU A 180 10.23 1.60 17.53
N LEU A 181 9.14 2.10 18.10
CA LEU A 181 8.88 3.51 18.36
C LEU A 181 9.17 3.85 19.82
#